data_b56bb7ba826edf62ca0f6e05115f1e20
#
_entry.id   b56bb7ba826edf62ca0f6e05115f1e20
#
_cell.length_a   1.000
_cell.length_b   1.000
_cell.length_c   1.000
_cell.angle_alpha   90.00
_cell.angle_beta   90.00
_cell.angle_gamma   90.00
#
_symmetry.space_group_name_H-M   'P 1'
#
loop_
_entity.id
_entity.type
_entity.pdbx_description
1 polymer ?
#
loop_
_entity_poly.entity_id
_entity_poly.type
_entity_poly.pdbx_seq_one_letter_code
_entity_poly.pdbx_strand_id
1 'polypeptide(L)'
;MPFDYTPFRDAAQLLYGGPWVAERAAAVGKFIEASDSSAKVWPVTSDIIMHGFEYSAVEAFEGQYKLKSLRERAAAEMRDVDFLALPTAGTIYKVADLEREPVLFNSNLGHYTNFVNFFRLAALALPAGFRRDGLPFGITFVGHPNWDRMLLEFGAQWQRAMPLPLGKTASRLPEPSADPKSTLDERLLIAVVGAHMSGMPLNRELLNYRGRFERVARTAPEYRLYALSAGPPQRPGMLRRTDGGASIELEIWSLPVWKFAEFVSRIPAPLGIGTVTLEDGTSVQGFLCESYATQGARDITDFGGWRAYVKTVN
;
A
#
# COMPACT_ATOMS: atom_id res chain seq x y z
N MET A 1 8.08 -17.37 -2.64
CA MET A 1 6.92 -17.72 -1.80
C MET A 1 5.78 -18.13 -2.73
N PRO A 2 5.03 -19.19 -2.52
CA PRO A 2 3.86 -19.50 -3.33
C PRO A 2 2.81 -18.39 -3.16
N PHE A 3 2.16 -18.00 -4.26
CA PHE A 3 1.13 -16.96 -4.30
C PHE A 3 -0.15 -17.55 -4.88
N ASP A 4 -1.27 -17.46 -4.14
CA ASP A 4 -2.57 -17.93 -4.62
C ASP A 4 -3.27 -16.84 -5.43
N TYR A 5 -3.28 -16.99 -6.76
CA TYR A 5 -3.98 -16.08 -7.67
C TYR A 5 -5.51 -16.34 -7.75
N THR A 6 -6.01 -17.40 -7.14
CA THR A 6 -7.43 -17.80 -7.22
C THR A 6 -8.40 -16.68 -6.83
N PRO A 7 -8.25 -15.96 -5.69
CA PRO A 7 -9.21 -14.92 -5.31
C PRO A 7 -9.25 -13.74 -6.31
N PHE A 8 -8.14 -13.45 -6.99
CA PHE A 8 -8.06 -12.40 -8.01
C PHE A 8 -8.78 -12.81 -9.29
N ARG A 9 -8.55 -14.03 -9.76
CA ARG A 9 -9.21 -14.62 -10.92
C ARG A 9 -10.73 -14.71 -10.71
N ASP A 10 -11.16 -15.22 -9.56
CA ASP A 10 -12.58 -15.43 -9.26
C ASP A 10 -13.30 -14.10 -9.12
N ALA A 11 -12.66 -13.06 -8.61
CA ALA A 11 -13.20 -11.70 -8.63
C ALA A 11 -13.32 -11.14 -10.06
N ALA A 12 -12.30 -11.33 -10.90
CA ALA A 12 -12.33 -10.89 -12.29
C ALA A 12 -13.52 -11.48 -13.06
N GLN A 13 -13.89 -12.73 -12.78
CA GLN A 13 -15.04 -13.39 -13.39
C GLN A 13 -16.39 -12.78 -13.00
N LEU A 14 -16.51 -12.15 -11.83
CA LEU A 14 -17.74 -11.49 -11.40
C LEU A 14 -18.14 -10.30 -12.29
N LEU A 15 -17.21 -9.74 -13.05
CA LEU A 15 -17.47 -8.53 -13.84
C LEU A 15 -18.50 -8.74 -14.95
N TYR A 16 -18.46 -9.89 -15.63
CA TYR A 16 -19.38 -10.24 -16.70
C TYR A 16 -20.24 -11.46 -16.37
N GLY A 17 -19.77 -12.35 -15.53
CA GLY A 17 -20.49 -13.55 -15.08
C GLY A 17 -21.20 -13.40 -13.74
N GLY A 18 -21.33 -12.18 -13.22
CA GLY A 18 -21.97 -11.87 -11.95
C GLY A 18 -22.89 -10.64 -12.06
N PRO A 19 -23.54 -10.23 -10.96
CA PRO A 19 -24.60 -9.22 -10.97
C PRO A 19 -24.09 -7.77 -11.20
N TRP A 20 -22.79 -7.56 -11.51
CA TRP A 20 -22.26 -6.20 -11.78
C TRP A 20 -22.78 -5.60 -13.08
N VAL A 21 -23.32 -6.41 -14.00
CA VAL A 21 -24.04 -5.90 -15.15
C VAL A 21 -25.36 -5.22 -14.76
N ALA A 22 -25.97 -5.60 -13.63
CA ALA A 22 -27.14 -4.91 -13.08
C ALA A 22 -26.83 -3.46 -12.64
N GLU A 23 -25.63 -3.20 -12.06
CA GLU A 23 -25.19 -1.83 -11.77
C GLU A 23 -25.10 -0.98 -13.04
N ARG A 24 -24.60 -1.55 -14.15
CA ARG A 24 -24.54 -0.87 -15.45
C ARG A 24 -25.94 -0.61 -16.02
N ALA A 25 -26.84 -1.59 -15.90
CA ALA A 25 -28.24 -1.42 -16.28
C ALA A 25 -28.92 -0.30 -15.47
N ALA A 26 -28.68 -0.24 -14.16
CA ALA A 26 -29.20 0.82 -13.31
C ALA A 26 -28.65 2.21 -13.71
N ALA A 27 -27.39 2.28 -14.12
CA ALA A 27 -26.73 3.54 -14.49
C ALA A 27 -27.14 4.06 -15.88
N VAL A 28 -27.20 3.19 -16.89
CA VAL A 28 -27.35 3.60 -18.29
C VAL A 28 -28.44 2.84 -19.06
N GLY A 29 -29.11 1.86 -18.45
CA GLY A 29 -30.10 1.02 -19.12
C GLY A 29 -31.23 1.82 -19.74
N LYS A 30 -31.81 2.80 -19.02
CA LYS A 30 -32.86 3.70 -19.52
C LYS A 30 -32.41 4.50 -20.75
N PHE A 31 -31.14 4.89 -20.83
CA PHE A 31 -30.60 5.56 -22.01
C PHE A 31 -30.55 4.62 -23.20
N ILE A 32 -30.20 3.35 -22.98
CA ILE A 32 -30.16 2.32 -24.06
C ILE A 32 -31.55 1.96 -24.54
N GLU A 33 -32.55 1.90 -23.64
CA GLU A 33 -33.95 1.62 -24.00
C GLU A 33 -34.61 2.74 -24.86
N ALA A 34 -34.12 3.97 -24.71
CA ALA A 34 -34.66 5.08 -25.53
C ALA A 34 -34.34 4.84 -27.01
N SER A 35 -35.40 4.85 -27.87
CA SER A 35 -35.37 4.44 -29.27
C SER A 35 -34.26 5.08 -30.12
N ASP A 36 -33.88 6.34 -29.82
CA ASP A 36 -32.84 7.08 -30.56
C ASP A 36 -31.42 6.71 -30.13
N SER A 37 -31.24 6.07 -28.96
CA SER A 37 -29.93 5.73 -28.40
C SER A 37 -29.44 4.34 -28.79
N SER A 38 -30.33 3.40 -29.04
CA SER A 38 -29.97 2.03 -29.45
C SER A 38 -29.14 1.98 -30.74
N ALA A 39 -29.39 2.90 -31.68
CA ALA A 39 -28.62 3.01 -32.92
C ALA A 39 -27.19 3.56 -32.72
N LYS A 40 -26.87 4.12 -31.56
CA LYS A 40 -25.55 4.72 -31.21
C LYS A 40 -24.70 3.86 -30.30
N VAL A 41 -25.25 2.78 -29.76
CA VAL A 41 -24.59 1.85 -28.88
C VAL A 41 -24.24 0.57 -29.62
N TRP A 42 -22.99 0.09 -29.45
CA TRP A 42 -22.60 -1.19 -30.08
C TRP A 42 -23.51 -2.31 -29.56
N PRO A 43 -24.12 -3.14 -30.47
CA PRO A 43 -25.14 -4.12 -30.06
C PRO A 43 -24.71 -5.06 -28.94
N VAL A 44 -23.50 -5.61 -29.00
CA VAL A 44 -22.96 -6.50 -27.95
C VAL A 44 -22.91 -5.81 -26.61
N THR A 45 -22.55 -4.52 -26.57
CA THR A 45 -22.51 -3.72 -25.32
C THR A 45 -23.91 -3.49 -24.78
N SER A 46 -24.87 -3.20 -25.67
CA SER A 46 -26.29 -3.07 -25.33
C SER A 46 -26.82 -4.35 -24.71
N ASP A 47 -26.61 -5.49 -25.34
CA ASP A 47 -27.09 -6.80 -24.88
C ASP A 47 -26.52 -7.14 -23.50
N ILE A 48 -25.22 -6.93 -23.29
CA ILE A 48 -24.57 -7.16 -21.97
C ILE A 48 -25.20 -6.29 -20.88
N ILE A 49 -25.46 -5.00 -21.16
CA ILE A 49 -26.03 -4.09 -20.16
C ILE A 49 -27.50 -4.43 -19.91
N MET A 50 -28.28 -4.69 -20.95
CA MET A 50 -29.71 -5.00 -20.80
C MET A 50 -29.95 -6.32 -20.04
N HIS A 51 -29.07 -7.32 -20.19
CA HIS A 51 -29.10 -8.53 -19.38
C HIS A 51 -28.99 -8.23 -17.87
N GLY A 52 -28.47 -7.07 -17.50
CA GLY A 52 -28.42 -6.63 -16.11
C GLY A 52 -29.79 -6.50 -15.42
N PHE A 53 -30.87 -6.29 -16.15
CA PHE A 53 -32.23 -6.25 -15.60
C PHE A 53 -32.78 -7.62 -15.21
N GLU A 54 -32.16 -8.70 -15.62
CA GLU A 54 -32.57 -10.07 -15.30
C GLU A 54 -32.12 -10.52 -13.90
N TYR A 55 -31.13 -9.82 -13.29
CA TYR A 55 -30.64 -10.14 -11.97
C TYR A 55 -31.59 -9.67 -10.86
N SER A 56 -31.88 -10.55 -9.92
CA SER A 56 -32.63 -10.22 -8.71
C SER A 56 -31.81 -9.43 -7.68
N ALA A 57 -32.48 -8.75 -6.77
CA ALA A 57 -31.82 -8.11 -5.62
C ALA A 57 -31.05 -9.12 -4.74
N VAL A 58 -31.55 -10.36 -4.61
CA VAL A 58 -30.88 -11.42 -3.84
C VAL A 58 -29.53 -11.76 -4.46
N GLU A 59 -29.50 -12.03 -5.77
CA GLU A 59 -28.24 -12.32 -6.49
C GLU A 59 -27.25 -11.16 -6.41
N ALA A 60 -27.73 -9.90 -6.44
CA ALA A 60 -26.91 -8.73 -6.28
C ALA A 60 -26.20 -8.70 -4.91
N PHE A 61 -26.92 -9.01 -3.82
CA PHE A 61 -26.34 -9.08 -2.48
C PHE A 61 -25.41 -10.27 -2.33
N GLU A 62 -25.74 -11.45 -2.83
CA GLU A 62 -24.87 -12.62 -2.81
C GLU A 62 -23.55 -12.35 -3.53
N GLY A 63 -23.62 -11.66 -4.67
CA GLY A 63 -22.44 -11.20 -5.40
C GLY A 63 -21.55 -10.28 -4.55
N GLN A 64 -22.16 -9.33 -3.83
CA GLN A 64 -21.41 -8.44 -2.91
C GLN A 64 -20.74 -9.21 -1.76
N TYR A 65 -21.43 -10.19 -1.15
CA TYR A 65 -20.85 -11.02 -0.10
C TYR A 65 -19.68 -11.86 -0.62
N LYS A 66 -19.83 -12.44 -1.82
CA LYS A 66 -18.77 -13.17 -2.50
C LYS A 66 -17.56 -12.27 -2.78
N LEU A 67 -17.79 -11.08 -3.32
CA LEU A 67 -16.70 -10.12 -3.58
C LEU A 67 -15.98 -9.71 -2.29
N LYS A 68 -16.71 -9.48 -1.18
CA LYS A 68 -16.11 -9.15 0.11
C LYS A 68 -15.17 -10.27 0.59
N SER A 69 -15.63 -11.52 0.55
CA SER A 69 -14.81 -12.68 0.92
C SER A 69 -13.55 -12.81 0.04
N LEU A 70 -13.70 -12.64 -1.28
CA LEU A 70 -12.57 -12.69 -2.21
C LEU A 70 -11.56 -11.56 -1.94
N ARG A 71 -12.04 -10.35 -1.59
CA ARG A 71 -11.18 -9.21 -1.23
C ARG A 71 -10.36 -9.48 0.02
N GLU A 72 -10.97 -10.08 1.05
CA GLU A 72 -10.27 -10.44 2.30
C GLU A 72 -9.16 -11.48 2.03
N ARG A 73 -9.44 -12.49 1.21
CA ARG A 73 -8.46 -13.50 0.80
C ARG A 73 -7.33 -12.87 -0.03
N ALA A 74 -7.65 -12.04 -1.02
CA ALA A 74 -6.67 -11.35 -1.83
C ALA A 74 -5.78 -10.40 -1.00
N ALA A 75 -6.36 -9.69 -0.01
CA ALA A 75 -5.61 -8.84 0.90
C ALA A 75 -4.63 -9.63 1.77
N ALA A 76 -4.97 -10.87 2.14
CA ALA A 76 -4.04 -11.76 2.84
C ALA A 76 -2.83 -12.13 1.98
N GLU A 77 -3.05 -12.46 0.71
CA GLU A 77 -1.98 -12.77 -0.25
C GLU A 77 -1.07 -11.55 -0.52
N MET A 78 -1.63 -10.35 -0.54
CA MET A 78 -0.88 -9.12 -0.79
C MET A 78 -0.17 -8.54 0.45
N ARG A 79 -0.33 -9.13 1.64
CA ARG A 79 0.19 -8.55 2.89
C ARG A 79 1.70 -8.33 2.90
N ASP A 80 2.43 -9.27 2.33
CA ASP A 80 3.89 -9.30 2.37
C ASP A 80 4.52 -8.99 1.00
N VAL A 81 3.72 -8.46 0.06
CA VAL A 81 4.18 -8.03 -1.27
C VAL A 81 3.90 -6.54 -1.47
N ASP A 82 4.79 -5.86 -2.17
CA ASP A 82 4.62 -4.45 -2.49
C ASP A 82 3.65 -4.26 -3.65
N PHE A 83 3.82 -5.05 -4.69
CA PHE A 83 2.94 -5.07 -5.87
C PHE A 83 3.02 -6.41 -6.59
N LEU A 84 1.99 -6.71 -7.36
CA LEU A 84 1.99 -7.82 -8.32
C LEU A 84 2.51 -7.31 -9.65
N ALA A 85 3.29 -8.13 -10.34
CA ALA A 85 3.72 -7.90 -11.72
C ALA A 85 3.04 -8.93 -12.62
N LEU A 86 2.12 -8.49 -13.45
CA LEU A 86 1.27 -9.35 -14.27
C LEU A 86 1.35 -8.93 -15.75
N PRO A 87 1.15 -9.85 -16.69
CA PRO A 87 0.90 -9.45 -18.09
C PRO A 87 -0.28 -8.48 -18.17
N THR A 88 -0.16 -7.41 -18.95
CA THR A 88 -1.28 -6.47 -19.16
C THR A 88 -2.46 -7.18 -19.83
N ALA A 89 -2.16 -8.04 -20.80
CA ALA A 89 -3.14 -8.94 -21.42
C ALA A 89 -2.47 -10.29 -21.70
N GLY A 90 -3.21 -11.38 -21.60
CA GLY A 90 -2.69 -12.74 -21.83
C GLY A 90 -2.37 -13.04 -23.28
N THR A 91 -3.02 -12.32 -24.22
CA THR A 91 -2.87 -12.53 -25.66
C THR A 91 -3.29 -11.28 -26.44
N ILE A 92 -3.14 -11.33 -27.76
CA ILE A 92 -3.65 -10.33 -28.70
C ILE A 92 -4.48 -11.08 -29.74
N TYR A 93 -5.74 -10.68 -29.90
CA TYR A 93 -6.67 -11.22 -30.89
C TYR A 93 -6.70 -10.35 -32.16
N LYS A 94 -7.03 -10.93 -33.28
CA LYS A 94 -7.39 -10.19 -34.49
C LYS A 94 -8.81 -9.60 -34.34
N VAL A 95 -9.10 -8.52 -35.02
CA VAL A 95 -10.44 -7.90 -35.03
C VAL A 95 -11.52 -8.91 -35.39
N ALA A 96 -11.30 -9.72 -36.44
CA ALA A 96 -12.24 -10.75 -36.87
C ALA A 96 -12.49 -11.84 -35.80
N ASP A 97 -11.54 -12.12 -34.92
CA ASP A 97 -11.74 -13.06 -33.83
C ASP A 97 -12.69 -12.44 -32.78
N LEU A 98 -12.48 -11.16 -32.44
CA LEU A 98 -13.36 -10.42 -31.53
C LEU A 98 -14.78 -10.22 -32.07
N GLU A 99 -14.93 -10.07 -33.38
CA GLU A 99 -16.25 -9.98 -34.01
C GLU A 99 -17.02 -11.32 -33.94
N ARG A 100 -16.29 -12.45 -34.02
CA ARG A 100 -16.89 -13.80 -33.92
C ARG A 100 -17.28 -14.16 -32.46
N GLU A 101 -16.45 -13.83 -31.49
CA GLU A 101 -16.63 -14.19 -30.07
C GLU A 101 -16.35 -13.00 -29.16
N PRO A 102 -17.16 -11.93 -29.24
CA PRO A 102 -16.85 -10.64 -28.62
C PRO A 102 -16.80 -10.69 -27.11
N VAL A 103 -17.64 -11.50 -26.46
CA VAL A 103 -17.70 -11.57 -24.99
C VAL A 103 -16.54 -12.40 -24.44
N LEU A 104 -16.35 -13.61 -24.98
CA LEU A 104 -15.33 -14.55 -24.50
C LEU A 104 -13.92 -13.97 -24.65
N PHE A 105 -13.58 -13.48 -25.84
CA PHE A 105 -12.23 -13.00 -26.11
C PHE A 105 -11.93 -11.67 -25.41
N ASN A 106 -12.92 -10.80 -25.25
CA ASN A 106 -12.78 -9.60 -24.46
C ASN A 106 -12.57 -9.93 -22.95
N SER A 107 -13.29 -10.90 -22.42
CA SER A 107 -13.12 -11.38 -21.05
C SER A 107 -11.70 -11.92 -20.81
N ASN A 108 -11.15 -12.67 -21.78
CA ASN A 108 -9.79 -13.17 -21.73
C ASN A 108 -8.73 -12.05 -21.66
N LEU A 109 -8.97 -10.94 -22.38
CA LEU A 109 -8.07 -9.78 -22.33
C LEU A 109 -8.02 -9.15 -20.94
N GLY A 110 -9.13 -9.18 -20.19
CA GLY A 110 -9.23 -8.66 -18.84
C GLY A 110 -8.80 -9.62 -17.73
N HIS A 111 -8.34 -10.82 -18.06
CA HIS A 111 -8.02 -11.87 -17.08
C HIS A 111 -7.11 -11.42 -15.93
N TYR A 112 -6.10 -10.60 -16.23
CA TYR A 112 -5.11 -10.13 -15.25
C TYR A 112 -5.42 -8.74 -14.67
N THR A 113 -6.50 -8.07 -15.10
CA THR A 113 -6.76 -6.67 -14.72
C THR A 113 -8.16 -6.39 -14.20
N ASN A 114 -9.17 -7.21 -14.53
CA ASN A 114 -10.57 -6.95 -14.16
C ASN A 114 -10.81 -6.89 -12.64
N PHE A 115 -10.02 -7.61 -11.83
CA PHE A 115 -10.13 -7.61 -10.37
C PHE A 115 -9.68 -6.28 -9.72
N VAL A 116 -8.84 -5.50 -10.40
CA VAL A 116 -8.20 -4.29 -9.85
C VAL A 116 -9.24 -3.30 -9.32
N ASN A 117 -10.28 -3.02 -10.12
CA ASN A 117 -11.37 -2.12 -9.73
C ASN A 117 -12.18 -2.69 -8.55
N PHE A 118 -12.47 -3.98 -8.58
CA PHE A 118 -13.22 -4.65 -7.50
C PHE A 118 -12.50 -4.61 -6.16
N PHE A 119 -11.19 -4.69 -6.17
CA PHE A 119 -10.39 -4.64 -4.95
C PHE A 119 -9.89 -3.23 -4.60
N ARG A 120 -10.27 -2.22 -5.40
CA ARG A 120 -9.84 -0.81 -5.23
C ARG A 120 -8.33 -0.65 -5.19
N LEU A 121 -7.63 -1.44 -5.99
CA LEU A 121 -6.18 -1.41 -6.09
C LEU A 121 -5.72 -0.35 -7.10
N ALA A 122 -4.52 0.17 -6.92
CA ALA A 122 -3.86 0.98 -7.93
C ALA A 122 -3.16 0.09 -8.95
N ALA A 123 -3.10 0.51 -10.22
CA ALA A 123 -2.39 -0.24 -11.25
C ALA A 123 -1.74 0.67 -12.29
N LEU A 124 -0.57 0.25 -12.79
CA LEU A 124 0.17 0.94 -13.82
C LEU A 124 0.61 -0.06 -14.90
N ALA A 125 0.12 0.13 -16.12
CA ALA A 125 0.55 -0.64 -17.28
C ALA A 125 1.73 0.03 -17.99
N LEU A 126 2.76 -0.73 -18.30
CA LEU A 126 3.99 -0.25 -18.93
C LEU A 126 4.40 -1.15 -20.10
N PRO A 127 5.06 -0.59 -21.14
CA PRO A 127 5.71 -1.39 -22.15
C PRO A 127 6.78 -2.29 -21.53
N ALA A 128 6.84 -3.56 -21.98
CA ALA A 128 7.83 -4.53 -21.53
C ALA A 128 8.58 -5.19 -22.70
N GLY A 129 8.36 -4.72 -23.93
CA GLY A 129 9.06 -5.18 -25.11
C GLY A 129 8.14 -5.64 -26.23
N PHE A 130 8.69 -6.48 -27.11
CA PHE A 130 7.97 -7.08 -28.22
C PHE A 130 8.10 -8.60 -28.17
N ARG A 131 7.04 -9.26 -28.55
CA ARG A 131 6.98 -10.71 -28.72
C ARG A 131 7.82 -11.13 -29.94
N ARG A 132 8.08 -12.43 -30.06
CA ARG A 132 8.82 -12.98 -31.23
C ARG A 132 8.11 -12.73 -32.57
N ASP A 133 6.79 -12.58 -32.56
CA ASP A 133 5.95 -12.25 -33.72
C ASP A 133 5.91 -10.74 -34.02
N GLY A 134 6.67 -9.91 -33.28
CA GLY A 134 6.75 -8.46 -33.45
C GLY A 134 5.60 -7.68 -32.82
N LEU A 135 4.64 -8.33 -32.15
CA LEU A 135 3.56 -7.66 -31.43
C LEU A 135 4.04 -7.12 -30.07
N PRO A 136 3.50 -6.01 -29.58
CA PRO A 136 3.90 -5.43 -28.29
C PRO A 136 3.52 -6.33 -27.12
N PHE A 137 4.28 -6.25 -26.06
CA PHE A 137 4.00 -6.88 -24.78
C PHE A 137 4.05 -5.84 -23.66
N GLY A 138 3.03 -5.82 -22.82
CA GLY A 138 2.92 -4.95 -21.66
C GLY A 138 2.94 -5.73 -20.36
N ILE A 139 3.47 -5.10 -19.31
CA ILE A 139 3.40 -5.55 -17.92
C ILE A 139 2.56 -4.57 -17.12
N THR A 140 1.73 -5.07 -16.21
CA THR A 140 0.95 -4.25 -15.28
C THR A 140 1.43 -4.51 -13.87
N PHE A 141 1.83 -3.44 -13.18
CA PHE A 141 2.13 -3.45 -11.75
C PHE A 141 0.86 -3.06 -10.99
N VAL A 142 0.41 -3.95 -10.11
CA VAL A 142 -0.79 -3.76 -9.30
C VAL A 142 -0.37 -3.62 -7.84
N GLY A 143 -0.58 -2.44 -7.27
CA GLY A 143 -0.23 -2.09 -5.90
C GLY A 143 -1.45 -1.91 -5.00
N HIS A 144 -1.18 -1.57 -3.74
CA HIS A 144 -2.22 -1.32 -2.74
C HIS A 144 -3.06 -0.08 -3.09
N PRO A 145 -4.25 0.10 -2.48
CA PRO A 145 -5.06 1.29 -2.67
C PRO A 145 -4.26 2.59 -2.44
N ASN A 146 -4.48 3.59 -3.29
CA ASN A 146 -3.82 4.91 -3.24
C ASN A 146 -2.30 4.90 -3.54
N TRP A 147 -1.79 3.83 -4.15
CA TRP A 147 -0.38 3.73 -4.53
C TRP A 147 -0.07 4.29 -5.93
N ASP A 148 -0.97 5.05 -6.51
CA ASP A 148 -0.81 5.60 -7.87
C ASP A 148 0.51 6.34 -8.03
N ARG A 149 0.84 7.25 -7.10
CA ARG A 149 2.10 8.00 -7.14
C ARG A 149 3.32 7.08 -7.05
N MET A 150 3.30 6.10 -6.16
CA MET A 150 4.40 5.13 -6.01
C MET A 150 4.60 4.29 -7.26
N LEU A 151 3.51 3.83 -7.87
CA LEU A 151 3.57 3.07 -9.11
C LEU A 151 4.11 3.94 -10.26
N LEU A 152 3.75 5.23 -10.34
CA LEU A 152 4.28 6.16 -11.33
C LEU A 152 5.78 6.39 -11.16
N GLU A 153 6.27 6.59 -9.93
CA GLU A 153 7.69 6.74 -9.64
C GLU A 153 8.47 5.46 -9.97
N PHE A 154 7.94 4.30 -9.57
CA PHE A 154 8.51 2.99 -9.94
C PHE A 154 8.50 2.79 -11.46
N GLY A 155 7.40 3.13 -12.13
CA GLY A 155 7.27 3.03 -13.57
C GLY A 155 8.28 3.90 -14.33
N ALA A 156 8.55 5.10 -13.83
CA ALA A 156 9.59 5.96 -14.39
C ALA A 156 11.00 5.33 -14.27
N GLN A 157 11.30 4.66 -13.15
CA GLN A 157 12.55 3.92 -12.98
C GLN A 157 12.59 2.68 -13.88
N TRP A 158 11.49 1.94 -13.98
CA TRP A 158 11.35 0.80 -14.89
C TRP A 158 11.66 1.19 -16.35
N GLN A 159 11.04 2.27 -16.83
CA GLN A 159 11.24 2.72 -18.21
C GLN A 159 12.69 3.18 -18.49
N ARG A 160 13.37 3.75 -17.50
CA ARG A 160 14.81 4.08 -17.61
C ARG A 160 15.68 2.83 -17.65
N ALA A 161 15.37 1.83 -16.84
CA ALA A 161 16.12 0.57 -16.79
C ALA A 161 15.87 -0.31 -18.03
N MET A 162 14.74 -0.12 -18.71
CA MET A 162 14.36 -0.83 -19.93
C MET A 162 14.15 0.17 -21.09
N PRO A 163 15.21 0.61 -21.76
CA PRO A 163 15.15 1.66 -22.77
C PRO A 163 14.51 1.18 -24.08
N LEU A 164 13.21 0.96 -24.06
CA LEU A 164 12.42 0.58 -25.22
C LEU A 164 12.13 1.80 -26.11
N PRO A 165 11.97 1.62 -27.42
CA PRO A 165 11.51 2.69 -28.29
C PRO A 165 10.07 3.08 -27.97
N LEU A 166 9.68 4.32 -28.28
CA LEU A 166 8.31 4.80 -28.16
C LEU A 166 7.41 4.13 -29.19
N GLY A 167 6.61 3.16 -28.76
CA GLY A 167 5.83 2.32 -29.65
C GLY A 167 6.70 1.55 -30.63
N LYS A 168 6.26 1.46 -31.90
CA LYS A 168 7.01 0.85 -33.00
C LYS A 168 7.80 1.91 -33.82
N THR A 169 8.33 2.93 -33.16
CA THR A 169 9.12 4.00 -33.79
C THR A 169 10.61 3.82 -33.47
N ALA A 170 11.47 4.61 -34.09
CA ALA A 170 12.88 4.71 -33.72
C ALA A 170 13.13 5.72 -32.57
N SER A 171 12.11 6.44 -32.14
CA SER A 171 12.22 7.46 -31.10
C SER A 171 12.39 6.81 -29.73
N ARG A 172 13.22 7.43 -28.89
CA ARG A 172 13.42 7.04 -27.48
C ARG A 172 12.80 8.08 -26.56
N LEU A 173 12.55 7.67 -25.32
CA LEU A 173 12.19 8.63 -24.28
C LEU A 173 13.27 9.72 -24.19
N PRO A 174 12.90 11.00 -24.08
CA PRO A 174 13.86 12.06 -23.82
C PRO A 174 14.52 11.83 -22.46
N GLU A 175 15.78 12.24 -22.36
CA GLU A 175 16.48 12.26 -21.07
C GLU A 175 15.74 13.17 -20.11
N PRO A 176 15.55 12.79 -18.84
CA PRO A 176 14.94 13.64 -17.85
C PRO A 176 15.73 14.96 -17.72
N SER A 177 15.06 16.09 -17.74
CA SER A 177 15.70 17.42 -17.60
C SER A 177 16.33 17.66 -16.22
N ALA A 178 15.88 16.93 -15.21
CA ALA A 178 16.49 16.77 -13.88
C ALA A 178 15.97 15.45 -13.30
N ASP A 179 16.80 14.71 -12.56
CA ASP A 179 16.32 13.56 -11.81
C ASP A 179 15.45 14.06 -10.66
N PRO A 180 14.12 13.96 -10.73
CA PRO A 180 13.33 14.24 -9.54
C PRO A 180 13.78 13.22 -8.51
N LYS A 181 14.29 13.68 -7.37
CA LYS A 181 14.59 12.78 -6.24
C LYS A 181 13.37 11.91 -6.02
N SER A 182 13.54 10.60 -6.16
CA SER A 182 12.44 9.67 -5.95
C SER A 182 11.95 9.84 -4.52
N THR A 183 10.66 10.16 -4.34
CA THR A 183 10.07 10.23 -3.00
C THR A 183 10.00 8.85 -2.34
N LEU A 184 10.20 7.77 -3.11
CA LEU A 184 10.33 6.41 -2.57
C LEU A 184 11.61 6.26 -1.73
N ASP A 185 12.65 7.01 -2.06
CA ASP A 185 13.93 7.00 -1.35
C ASP A 185 13.95 7.99 -0.17
N GLU A 186 12.97 8.91 -0.10
CA GLU A 186 12.84 9.83 1.01
C GLU A 186 12.47 9.07 2.29
N ARG A 187 13.26 9.30 3.33
CA ARG A 187 13.09 8.67 4.63
C ARG A 187 13.05 9.72 5.73
N LEU A 188 12.20 9.49 6.71
CA LEU A 188 12.12 10.29 7.93
C LEU A 188 12.78 9.54 9.08
N LEU A 189 13.56 10.28 9.86
CA LEU A 189 14.16 9.74 11.05
C LEU A 189 13.17 9.71 12.21
N ILE A 190 13.23 8.64 12.99
CA ILE A 190 12.45 8.47 14.21
C ILE A 190 13.32 7.96 15.34
N ALA A 191 13.22 8.61 16.49
CA ALA A 191 13.86 8.15 17.73
C ALA A 191 12.93 7.21 18.49
N VAL A 192 13.41 6.01 18.79
CA VAL A 192 12.71 5.00 19.59
C VAL A 192 13.46 4.74 20.90
N VAL A 193 12.75 4.77 22.03
CA VAL A 193 13.34 4.75 23.38
C VAL A 193 12.95 3.51 24.18
N GLY A 194 12.14 2.59 23.62
CA GLY A 194 11.58 1.47 24.38
C GLY A 194 11.38 0.20 23.57
N ALA A 195 10.16 -0.30 23.57
CA ALA A 195 9.79 -1.60 22.98
C ALA A 195 10.11 -1.74 21.47
N HIS A 196 10.29 -0.65 20.75
CA HIS A 196 10.69 -0.66 19.33
C HIS A 196 12.21 -0.71 19.09
N MET A 197 13.05 -0.57 20.12
CA MET A 197 14.51 -0.68 19.97
C MET A 197 14.90 -2.08 19.48
N SER A 198 16.06 -2.21 18.86
CA SER A 198 16.60 -3.49 18.37
C SER A 198 16.60 -4.56 19.47
N GLY A 199 16.08 -5.74 19.17
CA GLY A 199 15.96 -6.84 20.13
C GLY A 199 14.81 -6.72 21.14
N MET A 200 14.02 -5.63 21.10
CA MET A 200 12.83 -5.46 21.94
C MET A 200 11.56 -5.97 21.24
N PRO A 201 10.48 -6.26 22.00
CA PRO A 201 9.30 -6.98 21.50
C PRO A 201 8.60 -6.36 20.27
N LEU A 202 8.61 -5.03 20.14
CA LEU A 202 7.96 -4.32 19.02
C LEU A 202 8.94 -3.91 17.90
N ASN A 203 10.20 -4.31 17.97
CA ASN A 203 11.17 -3.96 16.92
C ASN A 203 10.72 -4.47 15.53
N ARG A 204 10.07 -5.65 15.50
CA ARG A 204 9.55 -6.22 14.26
C ARG A 204 8.54 -5.31 13.54
N GLU A 205 7.83 -4.45 14.27
CA GLU A 205 6.93 -3.47 13.66
C GLU A 205 7.71 -2.49 12.78
N LEU A 206 8.83 -1.95 13.27
CA LEU A 206 9.68 -1.06 12.45
C LEU A 206 10.17 -1.77 11.18
N LEU A 207 10.60 -3.02 11.31
CA LEU A 207 11.06 -3.81 10.16
C LEU A 207 9.93 -4.04 9.14
N ASN A 208 8.70 -4.31 9.59
CA ASN A 208 7.52 -4.46 8.74
C ASN A 208 7.17 -3.14 8.00
N TYR A 209 7.48 -1.99 8.61
CA TYR A 209 7.39 -0.66 7.98
C TYR A 209 8.64 -0.29 7.18
N ARG A 210 9.51 -1.27 6.84
CA ARG A 210 10.78 -1.05 6.12
C ARG A 210 11.72 -0.09 6.85
N GLY A 211 11.68 -0.13 8.16
CA GLY A 211 12.60 0.60 9.01
C GLY A 211 14.03 0.15 8.80
N ARG A 212 14.94 1.11 8.77
CA ARG A 212 16.39 0.86 8.79
C ARG A 212 16.96 1.44 10.06
N PHE A 213 17.77 0.64 10.74
CA PHE A 213 18.56 1.12 11.87
C PHE A 213 19.64 2.07 11.36
N GLU A 214 19.74 3.25 11.94
CA GLU A 214 20.73 4.24 11.58
C GLU A 214 21.87 4.28 12.61
N ARG A 215 21.52 4.50 13.88
CA ARG A 215 22.52 4.57 14.96
C ARG A 215 21.89 4.50 16.34
N VAL A 216 22.70 4.19 17.36
CA VAL A 216 22.39 4.49 18.76
C VAL A 216 22.68 5.97 19.00
N ALA A 217 21.87 6.62 19.84
CA ALA A 217 22.06 8.00 20.24
C ALA A 217 21.60 8.22 21.68
N ARG A 218 21.76 9.42 22.18
CA ARG A 218 21.25 9.85 23.48
C ARG A 218 20.52 11.18 23.33
N THR A 219 19.52 11.39 24.20
CA THR A 219 18.84 12.69 24.27
C THR A 219 19.74 13.74 24.94
N ALA A 220 19.42 15.01 24.69
CA ALA A 220 19.87 16.09 25.58
C ALA A 220 19.47 15.80 27.07
N PRO A 221 20.12 16.37 28.06
CA PRO A 221 19.93 16.01 29.49
C PRO A 221 18.62 16.58 30.08
N GLU A 222 17.62 16.83 29.31
CA GLU A 222 16.34 17.43 29.68
C GLU A 222 15.16 16.45 29.65
N TYR A 223 15.41 15.14 29.66
CA TYR A 223 14.36 14.13 29.57
C TYR A 223 14.30 13.25 30.81
N ARG A 224 13.09 12.85 31.19
CA ARG A 224 12.84 11.80 32.19
C ARG A 224 12.17 10.59 31.52
N LEU A 225 12.50 9.41 32.02
CA LEU A 225 11.98 8.14 31.55
C LEU A 225 11.19 7.43 32.65
N TYR A 226 10.01 6.98 32.35
CA TYR A 226 9.09 6.31 33.26
C TYR A 226 8.70 4.92 32.75
N ALA A 227 8.60 3.95 33.64
CA ALA A 227 8.02 2.66 33.36
C ALA A 227 6.49 2.77 33.45
N LEU A 228 5.79 2.80 32.30
CA LEU A 228 4.33 2.90 32.28
C LEU A 228 3.70 1.57 32.69
N SER A 229 2.58 1.64 33.42
CA SER A 229 1.84 0.46 33.89
C SER A 229 1.03 -0.24 32.80
N ALA A 230 0.82 0.41 31.64
CA ALA A 230 0.06 -0.15 30.52
C ALA A 230 0.91 -1.16 29.70
N GLY A 231 0.35 -2.33 29.40
CA GLY A 231 1.00 -3.37 28.58
C GLY A 231 0.26 -4.69 28.69
N PRO A 232 0.62 -5.79 28.07
CA PRO A 232 1.87 -6.19 27.42
C PRO A 232 2.00 -5.65 25.99
N PRO A 233 3.23 -5.43 25.47
CA PRO A 233 4.46 -5.41 26.24
C PRO A 233 4.58 -4.12 27.06
N GLN A 234 5.36 -4.15 28.14
CA GLN A 234 5.69 -2.96 28.90
C GLN A 234 6.39 -1.93 28.03
N ARG A 235 6.09 -0.65 28.25
CA ARG A 235 6.59 0.47 27.45
C ARG A 235 7.06 1.58 28.36
N PRO A 236 8.16 2.27 28.02
CA PRO A 236 8.54 3.49 28.71
C PRO A 236 7.72 4.67 28.18
N GLY A 237 7.52 5.66 29.05
CA GLY A 237 7.08 7.00 28.70
C GLY A 237 8.22 7.98 28.87
N MET A 238 8.58 8.74 27.86
CA MET A 238 9.60 9.78 27.92
C MET A 238 8.94 11.15 27.90
N LEU A 239 9.34 12.01 28.86
CA LEU A 239 8.89 13.39 28.94
C LEU A 239 10.08 14.36 28.92
N ARG A 240 9.91 15.47 28.22
CA ARG A 240 10.82 16.62 28.35
C ARG A 240 10.50 17.37 29.63
N ARG A 241 11.53 17.74 30.40
CA ARG A 241 11.43 18.50 31.64
C ARG A 241 12.42 19.66 31.63
N THR A 242 12.00 20.75 32.22
CA THR A 242 12.86 21.93 32.39
C THR A 242 13.86 21.77 33.58
N ASP A 243 13.58 20.78 34.42
CA ASP A 243 14.36 20.50 35.64
C ASP A 243 14.50 18.98 35.87
N GLY A 244 15.62 18.58 36.42
CA GLY A 244 15.86 17.22 36.90
C GLY A 244 15.77 16.13 35.83
N GLY A 245 16.12 16.43 34.59
CA GLY A 245 16.23 15.45 33.49
C GLY A 245 17.63 14.81 33.44
N ALA A 246 17.75 13.82 32.56
CA ALA A 246 19.01 13.16 32.21
C ALA A 246 19.07 12.85 30.71
N SER A 247 20.25 12.48 30.23
CA SER A 247 20.46 11.97 28.88
C SER A 247 20.02 10.50 28.81
N ILE A 248 19.07 10.19 27.95
CA ILE A 248 18.44 8.86 27.83
C ILE A 248 18.91 8.18 26.54
N GLU A 249 19.37 6.93 26.64
CA GLU A 249 19.71 6.10 25.48
C GLU A 249 18.47 5.82 24.61
N LEU A 250 18.64 5.95 23.31
CA LEU A 250 17.63 5.66 22.31
C LEU A 250 18.28 5.16 21.01
N GLU A 251 17.48 4.71 20.07
CA GLU A 251 17.92 4.38 18.73
C GLU A 251 17.25 5.30 17.71
N ILE A 252 18.03 5.71 16.71
CA ILE A 252 17.53 6.40 15.54
C ILE A 252 17.30 5.36 14.45
N TRP A 253 16.11 5.35 13.94
CA TRP A 253 15.66 4.55 12.79
C TRP A 253 15.19 5.48 11.68
N SER A 254 15.18 5.02 10.45
CA SER A 254 14.54 5.73 9.36
C SER A 254 13.40 4.90 8.77
N LEU A 255 12.30 5.56 8.44
CA LEU A 255 11.15 4.97 7.76
C LEU A 255 10.93 5.68 6.42
N PRO A 256 10.51 4.97 5.36
CA PRO A 256 10.05 5.64 4.14
C PRO A 256 8.93 6.63 4.48
N VAL A 257 8.93 7.82 3.86
CA VAL A 257 7.93 8.88 4.11
C VAL A 257 6.51 8.34 4.02
N TRP A 258 6.23 7.53 3.03
CA TRP A 258 4.92 6.95 2.77
C TRP A 258 4.48 5.87 3.79
N LYS A 259 5.40 5.30 4.57
CA LYS A 259 5.11 4.39 5.68
C LYS A 259 5.08 5.08 7.03
N PHE A 260 5.70 6.24 7.15
CA PHE A 260 5.79 6.96 8.42
C PHE A 260 4.41 7.37 8.96
N ALA A 261 3.52 7.89 8.10
CA ALA A 261 2.17 8.28 8.51
C ALA A 261 1.35 7.07 9.00
N GLU A 262 1.43 5.93 8.32
CA GLU A 262 0.76 4.70 8.72
C GLU A 262 1.28 4.19 10.08
N PHE A 263 2.59 4.21 10.28
CA PHE A 263 3.21 3.84 11.55
C PHE A 263 2.72 4.75 12.70
N VAL A 264 2.76 6.07 12.49
CA VAL A 264 2.35 7.05 13.52
C VAL A 264 0.88 6.92 13.88
N SER A 265 -0.02 6.66 12.91
CA SER A 265 -1.46 6.52 13.14
C SER A 265 -1.84 5.33 14.06
N ARG A 266 -0.93 4.38 14.25
CA ARG A 266 -1.15 3.19 15.09
C ARG A 266 -0.57 3.32 16.50
N ILE A 267 0.10 4.43 16.81
CA ILE A 267 0.66 4.65 18.14
C ILE A 267 -0.50 4.91 19.11
N PRO A 268 -0.72 4.04 20.11
CA PRO A 268 -1.81 4.22 21.05
C PRO A 268 -1.45 5.27 22.12
N ALA A 269 -2.45 5.99 22.60
CA ALA A 269 -2.32 6.79 23.80
C ALA A 269 -1.79 5.92 24.98
N PRO A 270 -1.01 6.45 25.89
CA PRO A 270 -0.61 7.87 26.04
C PRO A 270 0.66 8.24 25.28
N LEU A 271 1.13 7.40 24.36
CA LEU A 271 2.31 7.67 23.56
C LEU A 271 1.93 8.52 22.33
N GLY A 272 2.88 9.33 21.87
CA GLY A 272 2.76 10.14 20.67
C GLY A 272 4.14 10.43 20.09
N ILE A 273 4.15 11.09 18.94
CA ILE A 273 5.38 11.55 18.30
C ILE A 273 5.52 13.06 18.51
N GLY A 274 6.69 13.48 18.92
CA GLY A 274 7.06 14.86 19.06
C GLY A 274 8.54 15.09 18.72
N THR A 275 9.02 16.30 18.91
CA THR A 275 10.42 16.64 18.65
C THR A 275 11.29 16.27 19.83
N VAL A 276 12.28 15.42 19.62
CA VAL A 276 13.29 15.00 20.59
C VAL A 276 14.61 15.66 20.25
N THR A 277 15.20 16.38 21.20
CA THR A 277 16.54 16.96 21.08
C THR A 277 17.57 15.93 21.51
N LEU A 278 18.60 15.73 20.69
CA LEU A 278 19.71 14.83 20.96
C LEU A 278 20.86 15.56 21.67
N GLU A 279 21.80 14.80 22.23
CA GLU A 279 22.96 15.36 22.97
C GLU A 279 23.88 16.22 22.07
N ASP A 280 23.86 16.00 20.75
CA ASP A 280 24.60 16.79 19.77
C ASP A 280 23.86 18.09 19.36
N GLY A 281 22.72 18.41 20.00
CA GLY A 281 21.90 19.58 19.72
C GLY A 281 20.98 19.44 18.50
N THR A 282 21.07 18.37 17.75
CA THR A 282 20.14 18.10 16.63
C THR A 282 18.78 17.65 17.16
N SER A 283 17.76 17.75 16.32
CA SER A 283 16.39 17.32 16.67
C SER A 283 15.88 16.28 15.68
N VAL A 284 15.10 15.32 16.21
CA VAL A 284 14.49 14.25 15.44
C VAL A 284 13.07 14.00 15.94
N GLN A 285 12.19 13.51 15.09
CA GLN A 285 10.88 13.02 15.52
C GLN A 285 11.06 11.77 16.40
N GLY A 286 10.34 11.67 17.52
CA GLY A 286 10.52 10.53 18.41
C GLY A 286 9.37 10.34 19.38
N PHE A 287 9.38 9.20 20.05
CA PHE A 287 8.35 8.85 21.02
C PHE A 287 8.43 9.72 22.27
N LEU A 288 7.32 10.37 22.58
CA LEU A 288 7.04 11.04 23.83
C LEU A 288 5.77 10.47 24.44
N CYS A 289 5.50 10.76 25.71
CA CYS A 289 4.22 10.43 26.33
C CYS A 289 3.53 11.65 26.92
N GLU A 290 2.21 11.57 27.07
CA GLU A 290 1.44 12.57 27.76
C GLU A 290 1.72 12.54 29.26
N SER A 291 1.78 13.73 29.89
CA SER A 291 2.23 13.89 31.28
C SER A 291 1.35 13.13 32.30
N TYR A 292 0.05 13.00 32.04
CA TYR A 292 -0.83 12.27 32.95
C TYR A 292 -0.44 10.80 33.14
N ALA A 293 0.17 10.18 32.13
CA ALA A 293 0.56 8.78 32.17
C ALA A 293 1.75 8.49 33.08
N THR A 294 2.47 9.53 33.50
CA THR A 294 3.60 9.40 34.44
C THR A 294 3.18 9.54 35.88
N GLN A 295 1.92 9.91 36.15
CA GLN A 295 1.40 9.98 37.53
C GLN A 295 1.32 8.57 38.12
N GLY A 296 2.11 8.35 39.18
CA GLY A 296 2.24 7.05 39.84
C GLY A 296 3.11 6.03 39.07
N ALA A 297 3.64 6.37 37.91
CA ALA A 297 4.57 5.53 37.17
C ALA A 297 5.97 5.61 37.83
N ARG A 298 6.70 4.49 37.82
CA ARG A 298 8.07 4.44 38.36
C ARG A 298 8.99 5.28 37.47
N ASP A 299 9.65 6.27 38.08
CA ASP A 299 10.75 6.99 37.43
C ASP A 299 11.96 6.05 37.30
N ILE A 300 12.44 5.89 36.08
CA ILE A 300 13.57 5.04 35.72
C ILE A 300 14.67 5.82 35.00
N THR A 301 14.67 7.14 35.16
CA THR A 301 15.62 8.05 34.52
C THR A 301 17.08 7.70 34.87
N ASP A 302 17.37 7.33 36.12
CA ASP A 302 18.71 6.99 36.60
C ASP A 302 19.31 5.72 35.94
N PHE A 303 18.47 4.88 35.33
CA PHE A 303 18.98 3.76 34.55
C PHE A 303 19.59 4.19 33.20
N GLY A 304 19.39 5.44 32.79
CA GLY A 304 19.95 5.99 31.55
C GLY A 304 19.35 5.44 30.27
N GLY A 305 18.38 4.51 30.34
CA GLY A 305 17.69 3.95 29.18
C GLY A 305 16.85 2.70 29.48
N TRP A 306 15.95 2.37 28.59
CA TRP A 306 15.00 1.27 28.75
C TRP A 306 15.65 -0.10 28.86
N ARG A 307 16.70 -0.38 28.05
CA ARG A 307 17.41 -1.67 28.10
C ARG A 307 18.06 -1.93 29.44
N ALA A 308 18.67 -0.90 30.04
CA ALA A 308 19.31 -1.02 31.34
C ALA A 308 18.27 -1.34 32.43
N TYR A 309 17.12 -0.68 32.40
CA TYR A 309 16.03 -0.96 33.33
C TYR A 309 15.47 -2.39 33.17
N VAL A 310 15.14 -2.82 31.94
CA VAL A 310 14.54 -4.16 31.69
C VAL A 310 15.46 -5.29 32.18
N LYS A 311 16.79 -5.13 32.09
CA LYS A 311 17.76 -6.11 32.65
C LYS A 311 17.68 -6.30 34.14
N THR A 312 17.08 -5.37 34.87
CA THR A 312 16.97 -5.46 36.33
C THR A 312 15.65 -6.04 36.81
N VAL A 313 14.67 -6.19 35.91
CA VAL A 313 13.33 -6.69 36.24
C VAL A 313 12.98 -8.03 35.58
N ASN A 314 13.83 -8.51 34.69
CA ASN A 314 13.87 -9.86 34.12
C ASN A 314 15.06 -10.61 34.72
#